data_ab0aa08e55479dd2d59fe54b3d3f7123
#
_entry.id   ab0aa08e55479dd2d59fe54b3d3f7123
#
_cell.length_a   1.000
_cell.length_b   1.000
_cell.length_c   1.000
_cell.angle_alpha   90.00
_cell.angle_beta   90.00
_cell.angle_gamma   90.00
#
_symmetry.space_group_name_H-M   'P 1'
#
loop_
_entity.id
_entity.type
_entity.pdbx_description
1 polymer ?
#
loop_
_entity_poly.entity_id
_entity_poly.type
_entity_poly.pdbx_seq_one_letter_code
_entity_poly.pdbx_strand_id
1 'polypeptide(L)'
;MKTPSLPQQISASIKVFGLGFRNRTVRSTFSVAVPTATIPALFFLLTAPSPAQFAYVANADSGDISAYSINANGSLTSVPGSPFAAGIEPFSVSVDLMARFAYATNFSGNNISAYRIGSNGALTPVSGSPFETGAGPISVAVDPLARFAYVANSGDNNISAYAIGSNGALIPVPGALFPAGFAPVSVAVDPTGRFAYVANKMSNNISAYRIGPSGSLTPVPGSPFPAGIGPRSVAVDSAARFAYVVNEFGDSVSAYRIDSSGALTPISGSPFPAGRVPIQAALDPSARFLYVANRGSSDIWAYSIGSNGSLTPVPGSPFPEADQPVSVAVDPAARFAYALNRAGNNVSVYSIGSSGSLTPVAGSPSAAGIEPVSVALTRSVLQ
;
A
#
# COMPACT_ATOMS: atom_id res chain seq x y z
N MET A 1 -39.62 12.62 51.49
CA MET A 1 -40.60 12.89 50.44
C MET A 1 -39.96 13.84 49.43
N LYS A 2 -39.54 13.33 48.29
CA LYS A 2 -39.09 14.11 47.13
C LYS A 2 -39.78 13.54 45.91
N THR A 3 -40.53 14.40 45.23
CA THR A 3 -41.30 14.14 44.01
C THR A 3 -40.39 13.89 42.83
N PRO A 4 -40.71 12.97 41.90
CA PRO A 4 -39.94 12.76 40.68
C PRO A 4 -40.34 13.78 39.61
N SER A 5 -39.33 14.28 38.89
CA SER A 5 -39.43 15.19 37.76
C SER A 5 -39.85 14.47 36.46
N LEU A 6 -40.72 15.12 35.69
CA LEU A 6 -41.22 14.69 34.37
C LEU A 6 -40.13 14.66 33.29
N PRO A 7 -40.20 13.77 32.31
CA PRO A 7 -39.27 13.75 31.19
C PRO A 7 -39.58 14.81 30.13
N GLN A 8 -38.52 15.39 29.57
CA GLN A 8 -38.56 16.39 28.49
C GLN A 8 -39.08 15.76 27.18
N GLN A 9 -40.00 16.48 26.55
CA GLN A 9 -40.49 16.19 25.20
C GLN A 9 -39.44 16.61 24.19
N ILE A 10 -39.03 15.67 23.33
CA ILE A 10 -38.22 15.95 22.13
C ILE A 10 -39.19 16.13 20.97
N SER A 11 -39.28 17.36 20.44
CA SER A 11 -40.03 17.67 19.21
C SER A 11 -39.14 17.52 17.99
N ALA A 12 -39.44 16.55 17.11
CA ALA A 12 -38.84 16.43 15.81
C ALA A 12 -39.77 17.03 14.75
N SER A 13 -39.32 18.10 14.10
CA SER A 13 -40.03 18.70 12.96
C SER A 13 -39.56 18.11 11.65
N ILE A 14 -40.43 17.37 10.96
CA ILE A 14 -40.21 16.94 9.56
C ILE A 14 -40.89 18.00 8.67
N LYS A 15 -40.06 18.68 7.84
CA LYS A 15 -40.58 19.56 6.76
C LYS A 15 -40.83 18.70 5.51
N VAL A 16 -42.10 18.54 5.15
CA VAL A 16 -42.50 18.03 3.84
C VAL A 16 -42.88 19.23 2.97
N PHE A 17 -42.20 19.41 1.86
CA PHE A 17 -42.59 20.36 0.79
C PHE A 17 -43.63 19.71 -0.10
N GLY A 18 -44.82 20.31 -0.18
CA GLY A 18 -45.86 19.91 -1.13
C GLY A 18 -46.92 20.99 -1.28
N LEU A 19 -47.14 21.42 -2.47
CA LEU A 19 -48.00 22.43 -3.04
C LEU A 19 -49.42 22.54 -2.46
N GLY A 20 -49.78 23.77 -2.15
CA GLY A 20 -51.04 24.44 -2.06
C GLY A 20 -52.36 23.65 -1.93
N PHE A 21 -53.09 23.94 -0.84
CA PHE A 21 -54.52 24.20 -0.84
C PHE A 21 -54.98 24.74 0.53
N ARG A 22 -56.02 25.58 0.51
CA ARG A 22 -56.54 26.47 1.51
C ARG A 22 -56.91 25.85 2.85
N ASN A 23 -56.75 26.66 3.95
CA ASN A 23 -57.20 26.49 5.30
C ASN A 23 -58.63 25.93 5.47
N ARG A 24 -58.75 24.87 6.26
CA ARG A 24 -59.88 24.64 7.17
C ARG A 24 -59.40 23.89 8.40
N THR A 25 -59.52 24.53 9.57
CA THR A 25 -59.24 23.94 10.87
C THR A 25 -60.42 23.08 11.31
N VAL A 26 -60.22 21.78 11.45
CA VAL A 26 -61.17 20.88 12.15
C VAL A 26 -60.42 20.29 13.32
N ARG A 27 -60.87 20.62 14.54
CA ARG A 27 -60.40 19.94 15.77
C ARG A 27 -61.25 18.70 15.99
N SER A 28 -60.69 17.52 15.94
CA SER A 28 -61.28 16.30 16.50
C SER A 28 -60.23 15.65 17.41
N THR A 29 -60.60 15.55 18.70
CA THR A 29 -59.85 14.81 19.71
C THR A 29 -60.26 13.34 19.62
N PHE A 30 -59.32 12.48 19.18
CA PHE A 30 -59.43 11.04 19.34
C PHE A 30 -58.43 10.57 20.39
N SER A 31 -58.94 10.08 21.55
CA SER A 31 -58.13 9.31 22.49
C SER A 31 -58.04 7.87 21.99
N VAL A 32 -56.85 7.44 21.59
CA VAL A 32 -56.57 6.04 21.34
C VAL A 32 -55.71 5.52 22.48
N ALA A 33 -56.27 4.60 23.25
CA ALA A 33 -55.52 3.83 24.24
C ALA A 33 -54.62 2.85 23.50
N VAL A 34 -53.29 3.02 23.60
CA VAL A 34 -52.31 2.10 23.06
C VAL A 34 -51.96 1.07 24.14
N PRO A 35 -52.18 -0.23 23.93
CA PRO A 35 -51.68 -1.24 24.85
C PRO A 35 -50.15 -1.29 24.82
N THR A 36 -49.52 -1.20 26.00
CA THR A 36 -48.08 -1.41 26.17
C THR A 36 -47.73 -2.88 25.98
N ALA A 37 -47.46 -3.23 24.74
CA ALA A 37 -46.75 -4.47 24.42
C ALA A 37 -45.24 -4.14 24.37
N THR A 38 -44.49 -4.57 25.38
CA THR A 38 -43.03 -4.55 25.37
C THR A 38 -42.56 -5.58 24.35
N ILE A 39 -42.24 -5.13 23.12
CA ILE A 39 -41.49 -5.92 22.13
C ILE A 39 -40.00 -5.75 22.50
N PRO A 40 -39.27 -6.81 22.86
CA PRO A 40 -37.83 -6.71 22.97
C PRO A 40 -37.28 -6.38 21.57
N ALA A 41 -36.77 -5.19 21.40
CA ALA A 41 -36.05 -4.81 20.20
C ALA A 41 -34.75 -5.66 20.16
N LEU A 42 -34.82 -6.78 19.49
CA LEU A 42 -33.64 -7.57 19.12
C LEU A 42 -32.90 -6.78 18.02
N PHE A 43 -32.02 -5.87 18.44
CA PHE A 43 -31.07 -5.26 17.51
C PHE A 43 -30.13 -6.35 17.03
N PHE A 44 -30.44 -6.99 15.91
CA PHE A 44 -29.43 -7.60 15.08
C PHE A 44 -28.59 -6.47 14.52
N LEU A 45 -27.46 -6.18 15.19
CA LEU A 45 -26.36 -5.54 14.50
C LEU A 45 -25.93 -6.54 13.40
N LEU A 46 -26.51 -6.40 12.22
CA LEU A 46 -25.90 -6.89 10.99
C LEU A 46 -24.61 -6.06 10.85
N THR A 47 -23.52 -6.56 11.43
CA THR A 47 -22.20 -6.10 11.03
C THR A 47 -22.08 -6.47 9.56
N ALA A 48 -22.16 -5.47 8.67
CA ALA A 48 -21.82 -5.68 7.28
C ALA A 48 -20.45 -6.38 7.27
N PRO A 49 -20.29 -7.47 6.50
CA PRO A 49 -19.01 -8.15 6.43
C PRO A 49 -17.96 -7.10 6.03
N SER A 50 -16.86 -7.03 6.79
CA SER A 50 -15.71 -6.20 6.39
C SER A 50 -15.39 -6.54 4.95
N PRO A 51 -15.25 -5.54 4.05
CA PRO A 51 -14.91 -5.83 2.67
C PRO A 51 -13.64 -6.66 2.62
N ALA A 52 -13.65 -7.68 1.76
CA ALA A 52 -12.55 -8.62 1.64
C ALA A 52 -11.26 -7.88 1.29
N GLN A 53 -10.19 -8.21 2.00
CA GLN A 53 -8.84 -7.74 1.69
C GLN A 53 -8.08 -8.86 0.98
N PHE A 54 -7.26 -8.49 0.02
CA PHE A 54 -6.47 -9.44 -0.75
C PHE A 54 -4.98 -9.08 -0.70
N ALA A 55 -4.15 -10.11 -0.80
CA ALA A 55 -2.72 -10.00 -0.99
C ALA A 55 -2.34 -10.62 -2.34
N TYR A 56 -1.51 -9.91 -3.10
CA TYR A 56 -0.96 -10.36 -4.38
C TYR A 56 0.54 -10.42 -4.28
N VAL A 57 1.13 -11.55 -4.67
CA VAL A 57 2.55 -11.84 -4.57
C VAL A 57 3.09 -12.14 -5.95
N ALA A 58 4.03 -11.35 -6.44
CA ALA A 58 4.76 -11.63 -7.67
C ALA A 58 5.85 -12.66 -7.40
N ASN A 59 5.85 -13.76 -8.18
CA ASN A 59 6.78 -14.89 -8.08
C ASN A 59 7.66 -14.91 -9.32
N ALA A 60 8.93 -14.51 -9.17
CA ALA A 60 9.80 -14.23 -10.30
C ALA A 60 10.07 -15.47 -11.16
N ASP A 61 10.46 -16.58 -10.56
CA ASP A 61 10.82 -17.80 -11.29
C ASP A 61 9.62 -18.57 -11.82
N SER A 62 8.49 -18.61 -11.08
CA SER A 62 7.30 -19.29 -11.59
C SER A 62 6.54 -18.48 -12.64
N GLY A 63 6.85 -17.19 -12.82
CA GLY A 63 6.22 -16.36 -13.85
C GLY A 63 4.74 -16.05 -13.57
N ASP A 64 4.34 -15.96 -12.29
CA ASP A 64 2.95 -15.84 -11.91
C ASP A 64 2.73 -14.90 -10.72
N ILE A 65 1.46 -14.69 -10.38
CA ILE A 65 1.01 -13.93 -9.23
C ILE A 65 0.17 -14.85 -8.34
N SER A 66 0.67 -15.17 -7.15
CA SER A 66 -0.15 -15.79 -6.10
C SER A 66 -1.09 -14.77 -5.50
N ALA A 67 -2.38 -15.10 -5.38
CA ALA A 67 -3.41 -14.26 -4.80
C ALA A 67 -4.06 -14.94 -3.60
N TYR A 68 -4.26 -14.16 -2.53
CA TYR A 68 -4.84 -14.64 -1.27
C TYR A 68 -5.91 -13.68 -0.77
N SER A 69 -6.96 -14.24 -0.16
CA SER A 69 -7.83 -13.50 0.74
C SER A 69 -7.18 -13.43 2.13
N ILE A 70 -7.29 -12.26 2.76
CA ILE A 70 -6.79 -12.02 4.12
C ILE A 70 -7.94 -12.27 5.10
N ASN A 71 -7.77 -13.25 5.99
CA ASN A 71 -8.74 -13.59 7.01
C ASN A 71 -8.73 -12.58 8.17
N ALA A 72 -9.75 -12.59 9.02
CA ALA A 72 -9.86 -11.67 10.16
C ALA A 72 -8.69 -11.79 11.17
N ASN A 73 -8.08 -12.96 11.27
CA ASN A 73 -6.89 -13.23 12.10
C ASN A 73 -5.56 -12.96 11.37
N GLY A 74 -5.59 -12.42 10.15
CA GLY A 74 -4.43 -12.13 9.32
C GLY A 74 -3.94 -13.28 8.45
N SER A 75 -4.36 -14.53 8.70
CA SER A 75 -3.94 -15.68 7.89
C SER A 75 -4.40 -15.55 6.43
N LEU A 76 -3.66 -16.20 5.54
CA LEU A 76 -3.88 -16.15 4.09
C LEU A 76 -4.61 -17.43 3.62
N THR A 77 -5.61 -17.25 2.74
CA THR A 77 -6.27 -18.33 2.03
C THR A 77 -6.19 -18.06 0.53
N SER A 78 -5.73 -19.04 -0.26
CA SER A 78 -5.59 -18.86 -1.71
C SER A 78 -6.92 -18.50 -2.36
N VAL A 79 -6.90 -17.51 -3.24
CA VAL A 79 -8.04 -17.12 -4.08
C VAL A 79 -8.28 -18.22 -5.12
N PRO A 80 -9.54 -18.62 -5.40
CA PRO A 80 -9.83 -19.59 -6.44
C PRO A 80 -9.21 -19.17 -7.79
N GLY A 81 -8.48 -20.09 -8.43
CA GLY A 81 -7.75 -19.86 -9.67
C GLY A 81 -6.33 -19.33 -9.49
N SER A 82 -5.90 -19.01 -8.26
CA SER A 82 -4.49 -18.66 -7.96
C SER A 82 -3.58 -19.90 -8.09
N PRO A 83 -2.33 -19.72 -8.63
CA PRO A 83 -1.74 -18.49 -9.12
C PRO A 83 -2.25 -18.05 -10.51
N PHE A 84 -2.14 -16.76 -10.82
CA PHE A 84 -2.50 -16.17 -12.10
C PHE A 84 -1.26 -15.92 -12.94
N ALA A 85 -1.29 -16.31 -14.21
CA ALA A 85 -0.16 -16.11 -15.12
C ALA A 85 0.22 -14.61 -15.23
N ALA A 86 1.53 -14.34 -15.20
CA ALA A 86 2.13 -13.04 -15.49
C ALA A 86 3.02 -13.13 -16.73
N GLY A 87 3.92 -12.15 -16.92
CA GLY A 87 4.95 -12.23 -17.93
C GLY A 87 6.23 -12.94 -17.44
N ILE A 88 7.33 -12.73 -18.16
CA ILE A 88 8.62 -13.36 -17.82
C ILE A 88 9.26 -12.60 -16.66
N GLU A 89 9.51 -13.30 -15.55
CA GLU A 89 10.14 -12.77 -14.33
C GLU A 89 9.39 -11.56 -13.75
N PRO A 90 8.15 -11.75 -13.22
CA PRO A 90 7.41 -10.69 -12.57
C PRO A 90 8.15 -10.26 -11.29
N PHE A 91 8.50 -8.96 -11.18
CA PHE A 91 9.38 -8.47 -10.13
C PHE A 91 8.71 -7.53 -9.11
N SER A 92 7.69 -6.81 -9.51
CA SER A 92 6.93 -5.91 -8.63
C SER A 92 5.46 -5.99 -8.96
N VAL A 93 4.62 -6.03 -7.93
CA VAL A 93 3.17 -5.90 -8.07
C VAL A 93 2.68 -4.70 -7.28
N SER A 94 1.77 -3.93 -7.87
CA SER A 94 1.09 -2.80 -7.21
C SER A 94 -0.40 -2.86 -7.51
N VAL A 95 -1.22 -2.42 -6.56
CA VAL A 95 -2.68 -2.35 -6.71
C VAL A 95 -3.13 -0.89 -6.60
N ASP A 96 -4.17 -0.54 -7.34
CA ASP A 96 -4.77 0.79 -7.21
C ASP A 96 -5.52 0.91 -5.85
N LEU A 97 -5.61 2.14 -5.35
CA LEU A 97 -6.18 2.40 -4.02
C LEU A 97 -7.63 1.93 -3.86
N MET A 98 -8.35 1.84 -4.99
CA MET A 98 -9.75 1.38 -5.04
C MET A 98 -9.85 -0.15 -5.23
N ALA A 99 -8.73 -0.87 -5.22
CA ALA A 99 -8.66 -2.32 -5.44
C ALA A 99 -9.38 -2.81 -6.73
N ARG A 100 -9.34 -1.99 -7.80
CA ARG A 100 -9.95 -2.34 -9.09
C ARG A 100 -8.96 -3.02 -10.03
N PHE A 101 -7.69 -2.62 -9.95
CA PHE A 101 -6.64 -3.05 -10.88
C PHE A 101 -5.34 -3.39 -10.15
N ALA A 102 -4.64 -4.40 -10.67
CA ALA A 102 -3.30 -4.77 -10.29
C ALA A 102 -2.36 -4.66 -11.49
N TYR A 103 -1.12 -4.24 -11.25
CA TYR A 103 -0.08 -4.06 -12.25
C TYR A 103 1.18 -4.78 -11.81
N ALA A 104 1.76 -5.60 -12.68
CA ALA A 104 2.98 -6.36 -12.39
C ALA A 104 4.04 -6.12 -13.46
N THR A 105 5.23 -5.64 -13.05
CA THR A 105 6.38 -5.50 -13.96
C THR A 105 6.97 -6.87 -14.26
N ASN A 106 7.29 -7.14 -15.52
CA ASN A 106 7.94 -8.37 -15.98
C ASN A 106 9.35 -8.01 -16.41
N PHE A 107 10.32 -8.27 -15.54
CA PHE A 107 11.69 -7.78 -15.66
C PHE A 107 12.36 -8.21 -16.98
N SER A 108 12.38 -9.51 -17.26
CA SER A 108 12.96 -10.04 -18.50
C SER A 108 12.01 -9.92 -19.70
N GLY A 109 10.72 -9.67 -19.46
CA GLY A 109 9.73 -9.41 -20.48
C GLY A 109 9.75 -7.99 -21.03
N ASN A 110 10.39 -7.03 -20.37
CA ASN A 110 10.41 -5.60 -20.70
C ASN A 110 9.00 -5.01 -20.88
N ASN A 111 8.06 -5.46 -20.04
CA ASN A 111 6.68 -5.03 -20.11
C ASN A 111 6.00 -5.05 -18.72
N ILE A 112 4.78 -4.59 -18.68
CA ILE A 112 3.95 -4.58 -17.47
C ILE A 112 2.61 -5.25 -17.75
N SER A 113 2.29 -6.30 -16.99
CA SER A 113 0.99 -6.94 -17.01
C SER A 113 -0.01 -6.12 -16.18
N ALA A 114 -1.22 -5.95 -16.71
CA ALA A 114 -2.33 -5.27 -16.05
C ALA A 114 -3.51 -6.21 -15.89
N TYR A 115 -4.14 -6.18 -14.72
CA TYR A 115 -5.26 -7.06 -14.38
C TYR A 115 -6.39 -6.25 -13.74
N ARG A 116 -7.62 -6.68 -14.04
CA ARG A 116 -8.80 -6.32 -13.25
C ARG A 116 -8.88 -7.26 -12.05
N ILE A 117 -9.15 -6.69 -10.88
CA ILE A 117 -9.40 -7.43 -9.64
C ILE A 117 -10.91 -7.70 -9.55
N GLY A 118 -11.29 -8.97 -9.46
CA GLY A 118 -12.68 -9.40 -9.22
C GLY A 118 -13.07 -9.23 -7.75
N SER A 119 -14.36 -9.24 -7.45
CA SER A 119 -14.89 -9.15 -6.07
C SER A 119 -14.43 -10.30 -5.16
N ASN A 120 -14.03 -11.43 -5.74
CA ASN A 120 -13.45 -12.57 -5.04
C ASN A 120 -11.90 -12.55 -5.01
N GLY A 121 -11.24 -11.47 -5.49
CA GLY A 121 -9.80 -11.33 -5.57
C GLY A 121 -9.13 -11.96 -6.79
N ALA A 122 -9.89 -12.63 -7.67
CA ALA A 122 -9.33 -13.21 -8.89
C ALA A 122 -8.85 -12.14 -9.86
N LEU A 123 -7.73 -12.43 -10.55
CA LEU A 123 -7.13 -11.53 -11.54
C LEU A 123 -7.56 -11.92 -12.96
N THR A 124 -8.04 -10.93 -13.71
CA THR A 124 -8.36 -11.10 -15.14
C THR A 124 -7.54 -10.09 -15.96
N PRO A 125 -6.78 -10.51 -16.97
CA PRO A 125 -5.99 -9.59 -17.79
C PRO A 125 -6.83 -8.46 -18.38
N VAL A 126 -6.32 -7.23 -18.31
CA VAL A 126 -6.89 -6.06 -19.00
C VAL A 126 -6.64 -6.19 -20.49
N SER A 127 -7.60 -5.79 -21.30
CA SER A 127 -7.45 -5.78 -22.77
C SER A 127 -6.23 -4.96 -23.18
N GLY A 128 -5.37 -5.53 -24.02
CA GLY A 128 -4.10 -4.94 -24.44
C GLY A 128 -2.91 -5.24 -23.52
N SER A 129 -3.13 -5.89 -22.37
CA SER A 129 -2.04 -6.36 -21.50
C SER A 129 -1.28 -7.55 -22.15
N PRO A 130 0.07 -7.63 -22.01
CA PRO A 130 0.94 -6.66 -21.34
C PRO A 130 1.23 -5.39 -22.14
N PHE A 131 1.66 -4.31 -21.45
CA PHE A 131 2.04 -3.04 -22.07
C PHE A 131 3.56 -2.88 -22.03
N GLU A 132 4.14 -2.35 -23.11
CA GLU A 132 5.59 -2.14 -23.23
C GLU A 132 6.12 -1.14 -22.21
N THR A 133 7.35 -1.37 -21.72
CA THR A 133 8.12 -0.47 -20.85
C THR A 133 9.51 -0.21 -21.42
N GLY A 134 10.40 0.46 -20.69
CA GLY A 134 11.84 0.37 -20.94
C GLY A 134 12.40 -0.98 -20.48
N ALA A 135 13.72 -1.20 -20.74
CA ALA A 135 14.38 -2.45 -20.40
C ALA A 135 14.53 -2.66 -18.88
N GLY A 136 14.27 -3.88 -18.43
CA GLY A 136 14.41 -4.29 -17.04
C GLY A 136 13.49 -3.54 -16.06
N PRO A 137 12.16 -3.53 -16.29
CA PRO A 137 11.21 -2.91 -15.35
C PRO A 137 11.20 -3.68 -14.03
N ILE A 138 11.54 -3.00 -12.93
CA ILE A 138 11.77 -3.64 -11.62
C ILE A 138 10.82 -3.18 -10.52
N SER A 139 10.20 -2.02 -10.69
CA SER A 139 9.28 -1.45 -9.69
C SER A 139 8.17 -0.68 -10.39
N VAL A 140 6.94 -0.85 -9.92
CA VAL A 140 5.79 -0.06 -10.36
C VAL A 140 5.12 0.61 -9.16
N ALA A 141 4.78 1.90 -9.31
CA ALA A 141 3.95 2.64 -8.37
C ALA A 141 2.73 3.23 -9.08
N VAL A 142 1.56 3.00 -8.50
CA VAL A 142 0.29 3.63 -8.91
C VAL A 142 0.08 4.88 -8.06
N ASP A 143 -0.29 6.00 -8.68
CA ASP A 143 -0.58 7.22 -7.93
C ASP A 143 -1.84 7.03 -7.03
N PRO A 144 -1.94 7.74 -5.89
CA PRO A 144 -3.03 7.52 -4.93
C PRO A 144 -4.44 7.76 -5.49
N LEU A 145 -4.57 8.53 -6.57
CA LEU A 145 -5.84 8.76 -7.25
C LEU A 145 -6.08 7.80 -8.41
N ALA A 146 -5.18 6.82 -8.60
CA ALA A 146 -5.23 5.85 -9.70
C ALA A 146 -5.34 6.49 -11.09
N ARG A 147 -4.68 7.65 -11.28
CA ARG A 147 -4.62 8.35 -12.57
C ARG A 147 -3.43 7.91 -13.40
N PHE A 148 -2.31 7.60 -12.72
CA PHE A 148 -1.02 7.35 -13.34
C PHE A 148 -0.31 6.14 -12.73
N ALA A 149 0.50 5.47 -13.55
CA ALA A 149 1.45 4.44 -13.12
C ALA A 149 2.85 4.83 -13.60
N TYR A 150 3.84 4.63 -12.72
CA TYR A 150 5.26 4.90 -12.98
C TYR A 150 6.06 3.62 -12.80
N VAL A 151 6.93 3.31 -13.76
CA VAL A 151 7.74 2.09 -13.78
C VAL A 151 9.21 2.45 -13.84
N ALA A 152 10.00 1.97 -12.89
CA ALA A 152 11.44 2.12 -12.90
C ALA A 152 12.08 1.04 -13.78
N ASN A 153 12.74 1.45 -14.88
CA ASN A 153 13.41 0.58 -15.84
C ASN A 153 14.91 0.57 -15.55
N SER A 154 15.37 -0.45 -14.84
CA SER A 154 16.75 -0.49 -14.35
C SER A 154 17.78 -0.70 -15.45
N GLY A 155 17.39 -1.32 -16.57
CA GLY A 155 18.25 -1.52 -17.74
C GLY A 155 18.45 -0.26 -18.57
N ASP A 156 17.41 0.56 -18.70
CA ASP A 156 17.44 1.80 -19.51
C ASP A 156 17.71 3.06 -18.72
N ASN A 157 17.85 2.98 -17.39
CA ASN A 157 18.09 4.13 -16.52
C ASN A 157 17.02 5.23 -16.65
N ASN A 158 15.77 4.84 -16.80
CA ASN A 158 14.65 5.77 -16.97
C ASN A 158 13.37 5.30 -16.24
N ILE A 159 12.35 6.14 -16.29
CA ILE A 159 11.02 5.89 -15.75
C ILE A 159 10.03 5.89 -16.91
N SER A 160 9.29 4.81 -17.10
CA SER A 160 8.09 4.81 -17.96
C SER A 160 6.91 5.37 -17.17
N ALA A 161 6.14 6.26 -17.79
CA ALA A 161 4.94 6.85 -17.19
C ALA A 161 3.70 6.60 -18.06
N TYR A 162 2.59 6.24 -17.41
CA TYR A 162 1.33 5.92 -18.07
C TYR A 162 0.17 6.62 -17.39
N ALA A 163 -0.81 7.04 -18.19
CA ALA A 163 -2.14 7.32 -17.71
C ALA A 163 -2.93 6.00 -17.60
N ILE A 164 -3.69 5.85 -16.53
CA ILE A 164 -4.55 4.69 -16.30
C ILE A 164 -5.93 4.97 -16.86
N GLY A 165 -6.35 4.20 -17.85
CA GLY A 165 -7.69 4.27 -18.42
C GLY A 165 -8.76 3.75 -17.44
N SER A 166 -10.01 4.09 -17.68
CA SER A 166 -11.14 3.64 -16.85
C SER A 166 -11.32 2.11 -16.83
N ASN A 167 -10.79 1.41 -17.82
CA ASN A 167 -10.76 -0.05 -17.92
C ASN A 167 -9.47 -0.66 -17.36
N GLY A 168 -8.53 0.14 -16.84
CA GLY A 168 -7.23 -0.29 -16.30
C GLY A 168 -6.11 -0.37 -17.33
N ALA A 169 -6.38 -0.08 -18.62
CA ALA A 169 -5.34 -0.06 -19.65
C ALA A 169 -4.34 1.08 -19.41
N LEU A 170 -3.08 0.83 -19.73
CA LEU A 170 -1.99 1.79 -19.59
C LEU A 170 -1.76 2.51 -20.91
N ILE A 171 -1.85 3.84 -20.88
CA ILE A 171 -1.66 4.74 -22.02
C ILE A 171 -0.39 5.55 -21.77
N PRO A 172 0.66 5.43 -22.61
CA PRO A 172 1.89 6.18 -22.40
C PRO A 172 1.64 7.70 -22.31
N VAL A 173 2.20 8.35 -21.29
CA VAL A 173 2.19 9.81 -21.14
C VAL A 173 3.11 10.43 -22.19
N PRO A 174 2.77 11.58 -22.82
CA PRO A 174 3.69 12.26 -23.74
C PRO A 174 5.07 12.48 -23.13
N GLY A 175 6.12 12.04 -23.80
CA GLY A 175 7.48 12.01 -23.29
C GLY A 175 7.73 10.90 -22.26
N ALA A 176 7.01 9.81 -22.33
CA ALA A 176 6.85 8.74 -21.33
C ALA A 176 8.12 8.11 -20.74
N LEU A 177 9.29 8.38 -21.30
CA LEU A 177 10.58 7.90 -20.76
C LEU A 177 11.32 9.07 -20.13
N PHE A 178 11.25 9.17 -18.80
CA PHE A 178 11.90 10.23 -18.05
C PHE A 178 13.25 9.75 -17.52
N PRO A 179 14.37 10.49 -17.76
CA PRO A 179 15.69 10.09 -17.28
C PRO A 179 15.73 9.92 -15.75
N ALA A 180 16.45 8.91 -15.28
CA ALA A 180 16.77 8.68 -13.87
C ALA A 180 18.29 8.56 -13.68
N GLY A 181 18.75 8.19 -12.48
CA GLY A 181 20.13 7.77 -12.28
C GLY A 181 20.40 6.35 -12.74
N PHE A 182 21.62 5.83 -12.55
CA PHE A 182 21.98 4.47 -12.95
C PHE A 182 21.27 3.40 -12.10
N ALA A 183 20.69 2.42 -12.79
CA ALA A 183 19.93 1.31 -12.22
C ALA A 183 18.84 1.80 -11.22
N PRO A 184 17.78 2.50 -11.68
CA PRO A 184 16.64 2.81 -10.85
C PRO A 184 15.91 1.52 -10.48
N VAL A 185 15.71 1.25 -9.18
CA VAL A 185 15.20 -0.04 -8.69
C VAL A 185 13.94 0.08 -7.83
N SER A 186 13.53 1.29 -7.49
CA SER A 186 12.30 1.55 -6.74
C SER A 186 11.75 2.90 -7.14
N VAL A 187 10.45 2.97 -7.37
CA VAL A 187 9.71 4.22 -7.52
C VAL A 187 8.61 4.27 -6.48
N ALA A 188 8.47 5.41 -5.80
CA ALA A 188 7.38 5.67 -4.86
C ALA A 188 6.71 7.00 -5.19
N VAL A 189 5.38 7.02 -5.20
CA VAL A 189 4.59 8.25 -5.34
C VAL A 189 4.15 8.69 -3.94
N ASP A 190 4.27 9.97 -3.64
CA ASP A 190 3.82 10.51 -2.37
C ASP A 190 2.30 10.37 -2.20
N PRO A 191 1.77 10.28 -0.98
CA PRO A 191 0.32 10.09 -0.76
C PRO A 191 -0.58 11.21 -1.29
N THR A 192 0.01 12.36 -1.64
CA THR A 192 -0.73 13.47 -2.26
C THR A 192 -0.75 13.42 -3.78
N GLY A 193 0.01 12.50 -4.39
CA GLY A 193 0.15 12.36 -5.84
C GLY A 193 0.85 13.55 -6.51
N ARG A 194 1.69 14.30 -5.77
CA ARG A 194 2.41 15.47 -6.30
C ARG A 194 3.85 15.18 -6.66
N PHE A 195 4.47 14.19 -5.99
CA PHE A 195 5.88 13.89 -6.16
C PHE A 195 6.13 12.40 -6.33
N ALA A 196 7.16 12.08 -7.12
CA ALA A 196 7.68 10.72 -7.27
C ALA A 196 9.17 10.70 -6.87
N TYR A 197 9.57 9.67 -6.13
CA TYR A 197 10.94 9.45 -5.64
C TYR A 197 11.45 8.12 -6.17
N VAL A 198 12.66 8.12 -6.72
CA VAL A 198 13.27 6.97 -7.40
C VAL A 198 14.63 6.68 -6.79
N ALA A 199 14.80 5.47 -6.25
CA ALA A 199 16.09 5.01 -5.76
C ALA A 199 16.96 4.53 -6.94
N ASN A 200 18.09 5.17 -7.14
CA ASN A 200 19.06 4.83 -8.17
C ASN A 200 20.22 4.05 -7.54
N LYS A 201 20.15 2.72 -7.62
CA LYS A 201 20.99 1.81 -6.85
C LYS A 201 22.48 2.02 -7.12
N MET A 202 22.86 2.17 -8.38
CA MET A 202 24.28 2.29 -8.77
C MET A 202 24.78 3.73 -8.73
N SER A 203 23.87 4.73 -8.68
CA SER A 203 24.24 6.12 -8.50
C SER A 203 24.33 6.57 -7.04
N ASN A 204 23.89 5.72 -6.08
CA ASN A 204 23.83 6.04 -4.66
C ASN A 204 23.04 7.34 -4.37
N ASN A 205 21.94 7.55 -5.10
CA ASN A 205 21.13 8.75 -4.94
C ASN A 205 19.64 8.49 -5.20
N ILE A 206 18.84 9.53 -4.97
CA ILE A 206 17.39 9.53 -5.18
C ILE A 206 17.05 10.62 -6.18
N SER A 207 16.48 10.25 -7.32
CA SER A 207 15.84 11.21 -8.20
C SER A 207 14.45 11.56 -7.66
N ALA A 208 14.16 12.85 -7.54
CA ALA A 208 12.86 13.35 -7.12
C ALA A 208 12.22 14.16 -8.25
N TYR A 209 10.94 13.95 -8.47
CA TYR A 209 10.18 14.59 -9.54
C TYR A 209 8.87 15.16 -9.02
N ARG A 210 8.47 16.28 -9.58
CA ARG A 210 7.09 16.79 -9.52
C ARG A 210 6.26 16.08 -10.58
N ILE A 211 5.08 15.61 -10.20
CA ILE A 211 4.10 15.03 -11.10
C ILE A 211 3.22 16.16 -11.66
N GLY A 212 3.21 16.31 -12.98
CA GLY A 212 2.36 17.26 -13.70
C GLY A 212 0.92 16.77 -13.87
N PRO A 213 0.02 17.64 -14.32
CA PRO A 213 -1.40 17.27 -14.52
C PRO A 213 -1.63 16.15 -15.53
N SER A 214 -0.72 15.99 -16.49
CA SER A 214 -0.75 14.92 -17.51
C SER A 214 0.00 13.65 -17.06
N GLY A 215 0.56 13.61 -15.86
CA GLY A 215 1.42 12.53 -15.39
C GLY A 215 2.90 12.67 -15.76
N SER A 216 3.28 13.75 -16.45
CA SER A 216 4.67 14.04 -16.78
C SER A 216 5.51 14.29 -15.53
N LEU A 217 6.80 13.93 -15.59
CA LEU A 217 7.74 14.08 -14.49
C LEU A 217 8.71 15.24 -14.77
N THR A 218 8.82 16.17 -13.83
CA THR A 218 9.80 17.28 -13.88
C THR A 218 10.70 17.18 -12.66
N PRO A 219 12.03 17.17 -12.81
CA PRO A 219 12.93 17.09 -11.67
C PRO A 219 12.66 18.20 -10.63
N VAL A 220 12.66 17.82 -9.35
CA VAL A 220 12.59 18.75 -8.23
C VAL A 220 13.92 19.50 -8.13
N PRO A 221 13.93 20.82 -7.83
CA PRO A 221 15.17 21.56 -7.63
C PRO A 221 16.09 20.87 -6.61
N GLY A 222 17.36 20.70 -6.96
CA GLY A 222 18.34 19.97 -6.16
C GLY A 222 18.38 18.45 -6.37
N SER A 223 17.44 17.88 -7.14
CA SER A 223 17.50 16.46 -7.54
C SER A 223 18.66 16.21 -8.51
N PRO A 224 19.37 15.05 -8.38
CA PRO A 224 19.16 13.98 -7.41
C PRO A 224 19.76 14.27 -6.03
N PHE A 225 19.16 13.68 -4.98
CA PHE A 225 19.62 13.83 -3.59
C PHE A 225 20.51 12.63 -3.19
N PRO A 226 21.63 12.87 -2.46
CA PRO A 226 22.50 11.79 -2.00
C PRO A 226 21.76 10.78 -1.11
N ALA A 227 22.09 9.48 -1.22
CA ALA A 227 21.63 8.41 -0.35
C ALA A 227 22.82 7.63 0.23
N GLY A 228 22.56 6.55 0.96
CA GLY A 228 23.59 5.60 1.33
C GLY A 228 23.99 4.70 0.16
N ILE A 229 24.84 3.68 0.43
CA ILE A 229 25.37 2.81 -0.63
C ILE A 229 24.33 1.80 -1.08
N GLY A 230 24.01 1.80 -2.38
CA GLY A 230 23.06 0.89 -2.99
C GLY A 230 21.61 1.10 -2.54
N PRO A 231 21.00 2.29 -2.70
CA PRO A 231 19.60 2.50 -2.36
C PRO A 231 18.70 1.56 -3.15
N ARG A 232 17.85 0.81 -2.44
CA ARG A 232 17.06 -0.30 -2.99
C ARG A 232 15.55 -0.07 -2.96
N SER A 233 15.05 0.60 -1.93
CA SER A 233 13.62 0.83 -1.71
C SER A 233 13.40 2.22 -1.14
N VAL A 234 12.34 2.91 -1.61
CA VAL A 234 11.88 4.19 -1.06
C VAL A 234 10.48 4.00 -0.49
N ALA A 235 10.28 4.41 0.76
CA ALA A 235 8.96 4.48 1.40
C ALA A 235 8.68 5.92 1.83
N VAL A 236 7.48 6.45 1.52
CA VAL A 236 7.03 7.80 1.90
C VAL A 236 5.92 7.68 2.94
N ASP A 237 5.98 8.48 4.00
CA ASP A 237 4.98 8.44 5.07
C ASP A 237 3.61 8.95 4.58
N SER A 238 2.53 8.48 5.22
CA SER A 238 1.14 8.77 4.84
C SER A 238 0.78 10.26 4.84
N ALA A 239 1.56 11.09 5.54
CA ALA A 239 1.42 12.54 5.58
C ALA A 239 2.36 13.28 4.62
N ALA A 240 3.15 12.56 3.80
CA ALA A 240 4.15 13.10 2.88
C ALA A 240 5.18 14.04 3.57
N ARG A 241 5.55 13.74 4.82
CA ARG A 241 6.52 14.52 5.60
C ARG A 241 7.91 13.94 5.55
N PHE A 242 8.00 12.59 5.45
CA PHE A 242 9.25 11.86 5.55
C PHE A 242 9.38 10.80 4.45
N ALA A 243 10.61 10.61 3.97
CA ALA A 243 10.99 9.52 3.09
C ALA A 243 12.08 8.67 3.75
N TYR A 244 11.95 7.35 3.65
CA TYR A 244 12.91 6.38 4.16
C TYR A 244 13.44 5.55 3.00
N VAL A 245 14.76 5.45 2.91
CA VAL A 245 15.45 4.78 1.80
C VAL A 245 16.34 3.69 2.36
N VAL A 246 16.03 2.46 1.99
CA VAL A 246 16.83 1.29 2.36
C VAL A 246 18.08 1.25 1.50
N ASN A 247 19.27 1.13 2.11
CA ASN A 247 20.56 1.07 1.44
C ASN A 247 21.11 -0.36 1.52
N GLU A 248 20.97 -1.13 0.44
CA GLU A 248 21.27 -2.58 0.39
C GLU A 248 22.73 -2.88 0.73
N PHE A 249 23.68 -2.11 0.22
CA PHE A 249 25.11 -2.32 0.43
C PHE A 249 25.67 -1.51 1.61
N GLY A 250 24.86 -0.61 2.16
CA GLY A 250 25.22 0.22 3.31
C GLY A 250 24.65 -0.31 4.62
N ASP A 251 23.92 -1.42 4.63
CA ASP A 251 23.26 -2.02 5.81
C ASP A 251 22.56 -0.95 6.66
N SER A 252 21.81 -0.06 6.02
CA SER A 252 21.26 1.13 6.68
C SER A 252 19.97 1.63 6.02
N VAL A 253 19.29 2.54 6.74
CA VAL A 253 18.13 3.31 6.23
C VAL A 253 18.46 4.79 6.28
N SER A 254 18.52 5.45 5.12
CA SER A 254 18.56 6.91 5.04
C SER A 254 17.15 7.47 5.25
N ALA A 255 17.04 8.49 6.11
CA ALA A 255 15.79 9.16 6.41
C ALA A 255 15.87 10.65 6.04
N TYR A 256 14.79 11.14 5.43
CA TYR A 256 14.70 12.51 4.92
C TYR A 256 13.40 13.17 5.34
N ARG A 257 13.46 14.48 5.56
CA ARG A 257 12.30 15.35 5.56
C ARG A 257 11.98 15.74 4.12
N ILE A 258 10.71 15.71 3.78
CA ILE A 258 10.18 16.23 2.49
C ILE A 258 9.67 17.63 2.73
N ASP A 259 10.11 18.59 1.93
CA ASP A 259 9.59 19.96 1.99
C ASP A 259 8.40 20.17 1.02
N SER A 260 7.85 21.37 1.00
CA SER A 260 6.69 21.71 0.14
C SER A 260 7.00 21.70 -1.36
N SER A 261 8.27 21.73 -1.75
CA SER A 261 8.75 21.63 -3.14
C SER A 261 8.99 20.18 -3.57
N GLY A 262 9.00 19.22 -2.62
CA GLY A 262 9.35 17.82 -2.81
C GLY A 262 10.85 17.55 -2.62
N ALA A 263 11.65 18.54 -2.22
CA ALA A 263 13.07 18.35 -1.96
C ALA A 263 13.30 17.57 -0.67
N LEU A 264 14.39 16.78 -0.66
CA LEU A 264 14.77 15.90 0.44
C LEU A 264 15.91 16.52 1.26
N THR A 265 15.69 16.63 2.57
CA THR A 265 16.72 17.05 3.53
C THR A 265 16.99 15.91 4.51
N PRO A 266 18.25 15.44 4.68
CA PRO A 266 18.55 14.36 5.61
C PRO A 266 18.12 14.71 7.05
N ILE A 267 17.55 13.74 7.76
CA ILE A 267 17.20 13.84 9.18
C ILE A 267 18.47 13.65 10.00
N SER A 268 18.58 14.39 11.10
CA SER A 268 19.71 14.24 12.04
C SER A 268 19.82 12.79 12.53
N GLY A 269 21.03 12.24 12.49
CA GLY A 269 21.31 10.84 12.80
C GLY A 269 21.16 9.88 11.62
N SER A 270 20.67 10.32 10.46
CA SER A 270 20.63 9.53 9.24
C SER A 270 22.04 9.37 8.63
N PRO A 271 22.37 8.16 8.09
CA PRO A 271 21.56 6.95 8.02
C PRO A 271 21.49 6.19 9.34
N PHE A 272 20.37 5.50 9.59
CA PHE A 272 20.17 4.64 10.74
C PHE A 272 20.59 3.19 10.41
N PRO A 273 21.22 2.44 11.37
CA PRO A 273 21.60 1.06 11.14
C PRO A 273 20.39 0.19 10.77
N ALA A 274 20.61 -0.85 9.96
CA ALA A 274 19.67 -1.92 9.67
C ALA A 274 20.35 -3.29 9.79
N GLY A 275 19.64 -4.38 9.49
CA GLY A 275 20.25 -5.68 9.32
C GLY A 275 21.11 -5.76 8.04
N ARG A 276 21.73 -6.91 7.81
CA ARG A 276 22.58 -7.11 6.62
C ARG A 276 21.73 -7.24 5.35
N VAL A 277 22.18 -6.61 4.28
CA VAL A 277 21.54 -6.63 2.95
C VAL A 277 20.04 -6.32 3.06
N PRO A 278 19.65 -5.13 3.57
CA PRO A 278 18.26 -4.72 3.63
C PRO A 278 17.72 -4.50 2.20
N ILE A 279 16.53 -5.00 1.91
CA ILE A 279 15.95 -5.00 0.56
C ILE A 279 14.77 -4.03 0.44
N GLN A 280 13.84 -4.06 1.39
CA GLN A 280 12.61 -3.28 1.27
C GLN A 280 12.11 -2.86 2.65
N ALA A 281 11.48 -1.68 2.70
CA ALA A 281 10.84 -1.17 3.89
C ALA A 281 9.36 -0.87 3.66
N ALA A 282 8.54 -1.11 4.67
CA ALA A 282 7.15 -0.73 4.72
C ALA A 282 6.84 0.11 5.96
N LEU A 283 6.05 1.17 5.76
CA LEU A 283 5.48 1.98 6.82
C LEU A 283 4.13 1.42 7.27
N ASP A 284 3.83 1.48 8.55
CA ASP A 284 2.46 1.33 8.99
C ASP A 284 1.62 2.53 8.51
N PRO A 285 0.31 2.35 8.24
CA PRO A 285 -0.54 3.41 7.67
C PRO A 285 -0.61 4.69 8.52
N SER A 286 -0.37 4.61 9.82
CA SER A 286 -0.32 5.76 10.72
C SER A 286 1.08 6.38 10.83
N ALA A 287 2.07 5.86 10.11
CA ALA A 287 3.46 6.30 10.11
C ALA A 287 4.10 6.32 11.52
N ARG A 288 3.73 5.37 12.38
CA ARG A 288 4.34 5.19 13.70
C ARG A 288 5.52 4.24 13.65
N PHE A 289 5.48 3.28 12.71
CA PHE A 289 6.48 2.21 12.61
C PHE A 289 6.97 2.03 11.19
N LEU A 290 8.25 1.66 11.07
CA LEU A 290 8.91 1.23 9.83
C LEU A 290 9.42 -0.19 10.02
N TYR A 291 9.09 -1.09 9.09
CA TYR A 291 9.57 -2.46 9.05
C TYR A 291 10.52 -2.65 7.88
N VAL A 292 11.67 -3.26 8.10
CA VAL A 292 12.72 -3.46 7.09
C VAL A 292 13.03 -4.95 6.97
N ALA A 293 12.87 -5.50 5.77
CA ALA A 293 13.23 -6.87 5.45
C ALA A 293 14.72 -6.95 5.10
N ASN A 294 15.51 -7.69 5.88
CA ASN A 294 16.95 -7.82 5.72
C ASN A 294 17.30 -9.24 5.25
N ARG A 295 17.57 -9.36 3.95
CA ARG A 295 17.84 -10.66 3.31
C ARG A 295 19.11 -11.34 3.86
N GLY A 296 20.17 -10.57 4.10
CA GLY A 296 21.47 -11.11 4.48
C GLY A 296 21.57 -11.54 5.94
N SER A 297 20.80 -10.91 6.85
CA SER A 297 20.70 -11.32 8.25
C SER A 297 19.50 -12.22 8.54
N SER A 298 18.61 -12.42 7.55
CA SER A 298 17.38 -13.22 7.68
C SER A 298 16.52 -12.76 8.87
N ASP A 299 16.23 -11.45 8.90
CA ASP A 299 15.42 -10.86 9.96
C ASP A 299 14.57 -9.68 9.45
N ILE A 300 13.63 -9.25 10.28
CA ILE A 300 12.88 -8.01 10.08
C ILE A 300 13.24 -7.05 11.21
N TRP A 301 13.79 -5.89 10.86
CA TRP A 301 13.95 -4.79 11.80
C TRP A 301 12.69 -3.95 11.85
N ALA A 302 12.27 -3.62 13.06
CA ALA A 302 11.16 -2.70 13.29
C ALA A 302 11.64 -1.49 14.06
N TYR A 303 11.19 -0.31 13.62
CA TYR A 303 11.52 0.97 14.23
C TYR A 303 10.27 1.74 14.58
N SER A 304 10.28 2.43 15.70
CA SER A 304 9.38 3.54 15.98
C SER A 304 9.88 4.81 15.28
N ILE A 305 8.93 5.59 14.75
CA ILE A 305 9.22 6.84 14.04
C ILE A 305 8.94 8.01 14.99
N GLY A 306 9.99 8.79 15.29
CA GLY A 306 9.87 10.01 16.08
C GLY A 306 9.13 11.13 15.35
N SER A 307 8.67 12.15 16.06
CA SER A 307 7.97 13.30 15.46
C SER A 307 8.85 14.11 14.47
N ASN A 308 10.16 13.97 14.58
CA ASN A 308 11.15 14.56 13.67
C ASN A 308 11.53 13.60 12.53
N GLY A 309 10.97 12.38 12.47
CA GLY A 309 11.25 11.35 11.48
C GLY A 309 12.44 10.43 11.82
N SER A 310 13.08 10.59 12.99
CA SER A 310 14.16 9.70 13.44
C SER A 310 13.65 8.29 13.70
N LEU A 311 14.53 7.29 13.51
CA LEU A 311 14.22 5.89 13.71
C LEU A 311 14.86 5.38 15.02
N THR A 312 14.05 4.70 15.84
CA THR A 312 14.50 4.01 17.05
C THR A 312 14.03 2.56 17.01
N PRO A 313 14.91 1.54 17.13
CA PRO A 313 14.47 0.16 17.14
C PRO A 313 13.41 -0.09 18.22
N VAL A 314 12.35 -0.82 17.87
CA VAL A 314 11.33 -1.21 18.85
C VAL A 314 11.86 -2.32 19.74
N PRO A 315 11.35 -2.46 21.00
CA PRO A 315 11.74 -3.57 21.89
C PRO A 315 11.54 -4.93 21.22
N GLY A 316 12.56 -5.78 21.26
CA GLY A 316 12.56 -7.09 20.62
C GLY A 316 13.03 -7.11 19.17
N SER A 317 13.24 -5.96 18.52
CA SER A 317 13.87 -5.90 17.20
C SER A 317 15.37 -6.21 17.28
N PRO A 318 15.94 -6.97 16.33
CA PRO A 318 15.31 -7.57 15.15
C PRO A 318 14.45 -8.81 15.47
N PHE A 319 13.43 -9.04 14.63
CA PHE A 319 12.60 -10.24 14.69
C PHE A 319 13.16 -11.27 13.69
N PRO A 320 13.53 -12.47 14.17
CA PRO A 320 14.13 -13.48 13.31
C PRO A 320 13.13 -13.98 12.26
N GLU A 321 13.61 -14.15 11.03
CA GLU A 321 12.91 -14.75 9.90
C GLU A 321 13.79 -15.84 9.29
N ALA A 322 13.22 -16.99 8.90
CA ALA A 322 14.05 -18.14 8.55
C ALA A 322 14.68 -18.07 7.15
N ASP A 323 14.00 -17.45 6.14
CA ASP A 323 14.23 -17.79 4.74
C ASP A 323 14.46 -16.58 3.82
N GLN A 324 15.37 -15.68 4.19
CA GLN A 324 15.78 -14.53 3.36
C GLN A 324 14.61 -13.60 2.97
N PRO A 325 14.07 -12.82 3.92
CA PRO A 325 12.98 -11.90 3.64
C PRO A 325 13.41 -10.81 2.65
N VAL A 326 12.62 -10.58 1.60
CA VAL A 326 12.92 -9.61 0.53
C VAL A 326 11.87 -8.51 0.42
N SER A 327 10.69 -8.71 0.97
CA SER A 327 9.60 -7.73 0.92
C SER A 327 8.78 -7.83 2.21
N VAL A 328 8.29 -6.70 2.68
CA VAL A 328 7.34 -6.62 3.80
C VAL A 328 6.22 -5.66 3.44
N ALA A 329 4.99 -6.00 3.80
CA ALA A 329 3.83 -5.11 3.65
C ALA A 329 3.03 -5.09 4.95
N VAL A 330 2.44 -3.94 5.27
CA VAL A 330 1.57 -3.77 6.45
C VAL A 330 0.13 -3.60 6.00
N ASP A 331 -0.80 -4.31 6.66
CA ASP A 331 -2.21 -4.19 6.33
C ASP A 331 -2.73 -2.76 6.59
N PRO A 332 -3.75 -2.31 5.86
CA PRO A 332 -4.28 -0.94 5.99
C PRO A 332 -4.82 -0.57 7.38
N ALA A 333 -5.10 -1.56 8.23
CA ALA A 333 -5.52 -1.36 9.61
C ALA A 333 -4.36 -1.43 10.61
N ALA A 334 -3.11 -1.61 10.13
CA ALA A 334 -1.91 -1.76 10.95
C ALA A 334 -1.98 -2.90 11.99
N ARG A 335 -2.69 -3.99 11.66
CA ARG A 335 -2.86 -5.15 12.53
C ARG A 335 -1.86 -6.26 12.21
N PHE A 336 -1.49 -6.39 10.92
CA PHE A 336 -0.68 -7.49 10.42
C PHE A 336 0.43 -7.00 9.48
N ALA A 337 1.56 -7.69 9.52
CA ALA A 337 2.66 -7.56 8.56
C ALA A 337 2.85 -8.89 7.82
N TYR A 338 3.14 -8.79 6.53
CA TYR A 338 3.35 -9.90 5.60
C TYR A 338 4.76 -9.81 5.05
N ALA A 339 5.59 -10.80 5.33
CA ALA A 339 6.97 -10.87 4.85
C ALA A 339 7.13 -11.96 3.80
N LEU A 340 7.72 -11.63 2.66
CA LEU A 340 8.03 -12.58 1.61
C LEU A 340 9.40 -13.18 1.81
N ASN A 341 9.46 -14.50 1.91
CA ASN A 341 10.67 -15.28 2.07
C ASN A 341 11.08 -15.90 0.75
N ARG A 342 12.06 -15.28 0.09
CA ARG A 342 12.47 -15.65 -1.26
C ARG A 342 12.99 -17.10 -1.34
N ALA A 343 13.84 -17.49 -0.40
CA ALA A 343 14.40 -18.85 -0.37
C ALA A 343 13.38 -19.89 0.13
N GLY A 344 12.42 -19.49 0.98
CA GLY A 344 11.40 -20.36 1.51
C GLY A 344 10.18 -20.54 0.60
N ASN A 345 10.05 -19.74 -0.47
CA ASN A 345 8.88 -19.73 -1.35
C ASN A 345 7.56 -19.59 -0.58
N ASN A 346 7.52 -18.68 0.39
CA ASN A 346 6.38 -18.53 1.27
C ASN A 346 6.22 -17.08 1.78
N VAL A 347 5.09 -16.85 2.47
CA VAL A 347 4.72 -15.59 3.09
C VAL A 347 4.57 -15.81 4.59
N SER A 348 5.45 -15.21 5.39
CA SER A 348 5.27 -15.14 6.84
C SER A 348 4.30 -14.04 7.21
N VAL A 349 3.44 -14.32 8.18
CA VAL A 349 2.41 -13.39 8.67
C VAL A 349 2.62 -13.15 10.16
N TYR A 350 2.63 -11.87 10.55
CA TYR A 350 2.80 -11.41 11.91
C TYR A 350 1.64 -10.52 12.35
N SER A 351 1.21 -10.65 13.58
CA SER A 351 0.40 -9.62 14.24
C SER A 351 1.33 -8.50 14.75
N ILE A 352 0.86 -7.25 14.62
CA ILE A 352 1.58 -6.06 15.06
C ILE A 352 1.06 -5.65 16.43
N GLY A 353 1.94 -5.67 17.43
CA GLY A 353 1.65 -5.19 18.78
C GLY A 353 1.58 -3.65 18.86
N SER A 354 1.05 -3.10 19.93
CA SER A 354 0.93 -1.65 20.15
C SER A 354 2.27 -0.91 20.16
N SER A 355 3.36 -1.61 20.49
CA SER A 355 4.73 -1.11 20.47
C SER A 355 5.42 -1.26 19.10
N GLY A 356 4.74 -1.85 18.09
CA GLY A 356 5.32 -2.18 16.80
C GLY A 356 6.02 -3.55 16.75
N SER A 357 5.99 -4.33 17.84
CA SER A 357 6.55 -5.68 17.89
C SER A 357 5.79 -6.64 16.98
N LEU A 358 6.50 -7.62 16.42
CA LEU A 358 5.96 -8.66 15.55
C LEU A 358 5.82 -9.98 16.29
N THR A 359 4.64 -10.61 16.17
CA THR A 359 4.37 -11.95 16.71
C THR A 359 3.81 -12.84 15.59
N PRO A 360 4.40 -14.01 15.31
CA PRO A 360 3.90 -14.90 14.26
C PRO A 360 2.42 -15.28 14.44
N VAL A 361 1.66 -15.26 13.35
CA VAL A 361 0.27 -15.69 13.32
C VAL A 361 0.21 -17.22 13.18
N ALA A 362 -0.72 -17.86 13.87
CA ALA A 362 -0.94 -19.30 13.74
C ALA A 362 -1.28 -19.69 12.28
N GLY A 363 -0.61 -20.75 11.78
CA GLY A 363 -0.72 -21.19 10.39
C GLY A 363 0.20 -20.45 9.41
N SER A 364 1.06 -19.55 9.90
CA SER A 364 2.15 -18.96 9.12
C SER A 364 3.38 -19.88 9.14
N PRO A 365 4.20 -19.93 8.04
CA PRO A 365 4.02 -19.24 6.77
C PRO A 365 3.02 -19.91 5.83
N SER A 366 2.50 -19.15 4.86
CA SER A 366 1.67 -19.65 3.75
C SER A 366 2.53 -19.85 2.50
N ALA A 367 2.31 -20.94 1.75
CA ALA A 367 3.04 -21.20 0.51
C ALA A 367 2.77 -20.11 -0.54
N ALA A 368 3.79 -19.76 -1.32
CA ALA A 368 3.73 -18.89 -2.51
C ALA A 368 4.28 -19.64 -3.75
N GLY A 369 4.42 -18.94 -4.89
CA GLY A 369 5.17 -19.47 -6.03
C GLY A 369 6.68 -19.44 -5.81
N ILE A 370 7.45 -19.79 -6.85
CA ILE A 370 8.91 -19.86 -6.75
C ILE A 370 9.51 -18.45 -6.85
N GLU A 371 10.41 -18.13 -5.94
CA GLU A 371 11.03 -16.80 -5.79
C GLU A 371 10.03 -15.65 -5.63
N PRO A 372 9.24 -15.59 -4.54
CA PRO A 372 8.38 -14.45 -4.26
C PRO A 372 9.23 -13.20 -3.99
N VAL A 373 8.93 -12.09 -4.67
CA VAL A 373 9.77 -10.87 -4.64
C VAL A 373 9.05 -9.60 -4.24
N SER A 374 7.74 -9.53 -4.43
CA SER A 374 6.95 -8.34 -4.14
C SER A 374 5.54 -8.70 -3.67
N VAL A 375 5.04 -8.01 -2.64
CA VAL A 375 3.66 -8.15 -2.15
C VAL A 375 2.93 -6.83 -2.17
N ALA A 376 1.70 -6.84 -2.69
CA ALA A 376 0.77 -5.72 -2.61
C ALA A 376 -0.51 -6.14 -1.88
N LEU A 377 -1.01 -5.26 -1.01
CA LEU A 377 -2.24 -5.48 -0.25
C LEU A 377 -3.33 -4.52 -0.74
N THR A 378 -4.55 -5.02 -0.92
CA THR A 378 -5.70 -4.15 -1.18
C THR A 378 -6.13 -3.46 0.12
N ARG A 379 -6.70 -2.26 0.00
CA ARG A 379 -7.45 -1.64 1.11
C ARG A 379 -8.86 -2.21 1.14
N SER A 380 -9.48 -2.23 2.34
CA SER A 380 -10.91 -2.52 2.45
C SER A 380 -11.68 -1.41 1.74
N VAL A 381 -12.30 -1.71 0.62
CA VAL A 381 -13.20 -0.76 -0.06
C VAL A 381 -14.59 -0.99 0.50
N LEU A 382 -15.16 0.02 1.17
CA LEU A 382 -16.59 0.05 1.43
C LEU A 382 -17.29 0.15 0.07
N GLN A 383 -17.95 -0.95 -0.34
CA GLN A 383 -18.84 -0.94 -1.50
C GLN A 383 -20.14 -0.20 -1.17
#